data_fce6908ed2e67674d3f8dcf7225eb0b2
#
_entry.id   fce6908ed2e67674d3f8dcf7225eb0b2
#
_cell.length_a   1.000
_cell.length_b   1.000
_cell.length_c   1.000
_cell.angle_alpha   90.00
_cell.angle_beta   90.00
_cell.angle_gamma   90.00
#
_symmetry.space_group_name_H-M   'P 1'
#
loop_
_entity.id
_entity.type
_entity.pdbx_description
1 polymer ?
#
loop_
_entity_poly.entity_id
_entity_poly.type
_entity_poly.pdbx_seq_one_letter_code
_entity_poly.pdbx_strand_id
1 'polypeptide(L)'
;MGELLVLNKDADSVWYIDADSGERLATVETDFNPHEVALSPDGETAYVTCSLGDSLLFLDNESREVRDRFEHDLFDFPHGLAVRESAGELWLVSTYSSQVFVFDIETEDLLETFPTYQEHSHMVTFGPDEERAYIANIGSDSVTVVDADDRRVVADPPVGEGPEGIEVDPDTGEILVANQDDGRLSVIDPETLSDDGMALLGTTPIRVVLDPDNRYAFVPNRESNDVSVVDTEFVRDGERRPWEVARIPVGIWPGGTVFDPDGGRAFVANNKTNDVSVIDTEVFEEVDRFETDYHPDGITFRET
;
A
#
# COMPACT_ATOMS: atom_id res chain seq x y z
N MET A 1 -14.79 -6.11 -16.13
CA MET A 1 -15.62 -5.85 -14.95
C MET A 1 -14.72 -6.08 -13.75
N GLY A 2 -14.96 -5.41 -12.66
CA GLY A 2 -14.13 -5.59 -11.47
C GLY A 2 -14.83 -5.09 -10.22
N GLU A 3 -14.31 -5.46 -9.08
CA GLU A 3 -14.80 -5.02 -7.78
C GLU A 3 -13.68 -4.45 -6.93
N LEU A 4 -14.03 -3.49 -6.09
CA LEU A 4 -13.16 -2.96 -5.06
C LEU A 4 -13.42 -3.70 -3.75
N LEU A 5 -12.36 -4.08 -3.06
CA LEU A 5 -12.42 -4.48 -1.67
C LEU A 5 -11.99 -3.26 -0.85
N VAL A 6 -12.91 -2.72 -0.04
CA VAL A 6 -12.68 -1.52 0.77
C VAL A 6 -12.75 -1.89 2.25
N LEU A 7 -11.69 -1.62 2.98
CA LEU A 7 -11.57 -1.93 4.40
C LEU A 7 -12.07 -0.75 5.23
N ASN A 8 -13.15 -0.94 5.97
CA ASN A 8 -13.77 0.07 6.81
C ASN A 8 -13.28 -0.10 8.26
N LYS A 9 -12.24 0.62 8.63
CA LYS A 9 -11.48 0.43 9.88
C LYS A 9 -12.32 0.47 11.15
N ASP A 10 -13.20 1.44 11.26
CA ASP A 10 -13.98 1.66 12.48
C ASP A 10 -15.37 1.02 12.39
N ALA A 11 -15.67 0.34 11.27
CA ALA A 11 -16.85 -0.50 11.11
C ALA A 11 -16.52 -2.01 11.15
N ASP A 12 -15.23 -2.36 11.34
CA ASP A 12 -14.73 -3.74 11.41
C ASP A 12 -15.28 -4.60 10.26
N SER A 13 -15.18 -4.09 9.02
CA SER A 13 -15.75 -4.74 7.84
C SER A 13 -14.96 -4.51 6.57
N VAL A 14 -15.08 -5.46 5.63
CA VAL A 14 -14.69 -5.31 4.22
C VAL A 14 -15.95 -5.18 3.39
N TRP A 15 -16.04 -4.16 2.56
CA TRP A 15 -17.06 -4.04 1.54
C TRP A 15 -16.52 -4.44 0.17
N TYR A 16 -17.29 -5.25 -0.53
CA TYR A 16 -17.13 -5.51 -1.96
C TYR A 16 -18.03 -4.54 -2.72
N ILE A 17 -17.45 -3.71 -3.57
CA ILE A 17 -18.13 -2.64 -4.31
C ILE A 17 -17.89 -2.87 -5.80
N ASP A 18 -18.94 -2.83 -6.61
CA ASP A 18 -18.80 -2.84 -8.07
C ASP A 18 -18.08 -1.58 -8.54
N ALA A 19 -16.96 -1.74 -9.21
CA ALA A 19 -16.06 -0.64 -9.57
C ALA A 19 -16.63 0.30 -10.65
N ASP A 20 -17.70 -0.10 -11.36
CA ASP A 20 -18.34 0.72 -12.39
C ASP A 20 -19.50 1.55 -11.84
N SER A 21 -20.29 0.97 -10.94
CA SER A 21 -21.51 1.61 -10.44
C SER A 21 -21.40 2.16 -9.01
N GLY A 22 -20.38 1.75 -8.25
CA GLY A 22 -20.27 2.05 -6.82
C GLY A 22 -21.28 1.28 -5.95
N GLU A 23 -22.01 0.31 -6.53
CA GLU A 23 -22.98 -0.50 -5.77
C GLU A 23 -22.25 -1.46 -4.82
N ARG A 24 -22.64 -1.46 -3.55
CA ARG A 24 -22.15 -2.44 -2.58
C ARG A 24 -22.72 -3.83 -2.90
N LEU A 25 -21.84 -4.77 -3.24
CA LEU A 25 -22.16 -6.14 -3.58
C LEU A 25 -22.26 -7.05 -2.34
N ALA A 26 -21.38 -6.82 -1.35
CA ALA A 26 -21.35 -7.59 -0.11
C ALA A 26 -20.69 -6.80 1.02
N THR A 27 -20.90 -7.29 2.25
CA THR A 27 -20.19 -6.88 3.46
C THR A 27 -19.70 -8.13 4.17
N VAL A 28 -18.44 -8.15 4.56
CA VAL A 28 -17.80 -9.20 5.36
C VAL A 28 -17.38 -8.58 6.69
N GLU A 29 -17.82 -9.15 7.81
CA GLU A 29 -17.36 -8.74 9.13
C GLU A 29 -15.93 -9.25 9.37
N THR A 30 -15.10 -8.41 9.97
CA THR A 30 -13.69 -8.70 10.27
C THR A 30 -13.41 -8.62 11.77
N ASP A 31 -12.15 -8.79 12.14
CA ASP A 31 -11.66 -8.38 13.44
C ASP A 31 -11.48 -6.85 13.51
N PHE A 32 -11.04 -6.36 14.69
CA PHE A 32 -10.91 -4.92 14.93
C PHE A 32 -9.91 -4.24 14.01
N ASN A 33 -10.38 -3.19 13.35
CA ASN A 33 -9.57 -2.28 12.55
C ASN A 33 -8.87 -2.95 11.36
N PRO A 34 -9.61 -3.48 10.35
CA PRO A 34 -9.03 -3.96 9.11
C PRO A 34 -8.31 -2.81 8.40
N HIS A 35 -7.02 -2.98 8.06
CA HIS A 35 -6.16 -1.87 7.68
C HIS A 35 -5.53 -2.00 6.31
N GLU A 36 -4.87 -3.13 6.01
CA GLU A 36 -4.27 -3.40 4.72
C GLU A 36 -4.83 -4.68 4.10
N VAL A 37 -4.84 -4.71 2.78
CA VAL A 37 -5.30 -5.85 2.00
C VAL A 37 -4.35 -6.14 0.85
N ALA A 38 -4.01 -7.42 0.68
CA ALA A 38 -3.34 -7.94 -0.51
C ALA A 38 -4.16 -9.10 -1.09
N LEU A 39 -4.08 -9.31 -2.39
CA LEU A 39 -4.71 -10.44 -3.06
C LEU A 39 -3.69 -11.56 -3.33
N SER A 40 -4.14 -12.81 -3.30
CA SER A 40 -3.38 -13.90 -3.89
C SER A 40 -3.23 -13.70 -5.41
N PRO A 41 -2.20 -14.28 -6.07
CA PRO A 41 -1.97 -14.08 -7.50
C PRO A 41 -3.14 -14.48 -8.41
N ASP A 42 -3.97 -15.42 -7.97
CA ASP A 42 -5.19 -15.84 -8.67
C ASP A 42 -6.43 -14.99 -8.31
N GLY A 43 -6.31 -14.08 -7.33
CA GLY A 43 -7.39 -13.25 -6.84
C GLY A 43 -8.47 -13.99 -6.05
N GLU A 44 -8.28 -15.28 -5.73
CA GLU A 44 -9.26 -16.09 -5.00
C GLU A 44 -9.26 -15.80 -3.50
N THR A 45 -8.09 -15.41 -2.92
CA THR A 45 -7.93 -15.07 -1.51
C THR A 45 -7.57 -13.60 -1.33
N ALA A 46 -8.22 -12.93 -0.36
CA ALA A 46 -7.76 -11.65 0.15
C ALA A 46 -7.15 -11.84 1.55
N TYR A 47 -5.95 -11.33 1.74
CA TYR A 47 -5.25 -11.28 3.02
C TYR A 47 -5.53 -9.91 3.65
N VAL A 48 -6.07 -9.87 4.85
CA VAL A 48 -6.46 -8.63 5.53
C VAL A 48 -5.80 -8.56 6.91
N THR A 49 -5.00 -7.53 7.14
CA THR A 49 -4.50 -7.24 8.49
C THR A 49 -5.55 -6.48 9.29
N CYS A 50 -5.80 -6.93 10.51
CA CYS A 50 -6.64 -6.26 11.49
C CYS A 50 -5.75 -5.68 12.59
N SER A 51 -5.36 -4.41 12.43
CA SER A 51 -4.26 -3.82 13.19
C SER A 51 -4.52 -3.71 14.70
N LEU A 52 -5.74 -3.43 15.13
CA LEU A 52 -6.12 -3.40 16.54
C LEU A 52 -6.67 -4.75 17.05
N GLY A 53 -6.92 -5.68 16.14
CA GLY A 53 -7.28 -7.06 16.45
C GLY A 53 -6.09 -8.00 16.58
N ASP A 54 -4.87 -7.50 16.27
CA ASP A 54 -3.63 -8.29 16.22
C ASP A 54 -3.82 -9.62 15.47
N SER A 55 -4.44 -9.54 14.29
CA SER A 55 -4.75 -10.72 13.48
C SER A 55 -4.54 -10.49 11.99
N LEU A 56 -4.32 -11.58 11.26
CA LEU A 56 -4.37 -11.69 9.82
C LEU A 56 -5.56 -12.57 9.45
N LEU A 57 -6.44 -12.08 8.58
CA LEU A 57 -7.58 -12.82 8.07
C LEU A 57 -7.32 -13.29 6.64
N PHE A 58 -7.82 -14.50 6.35
CA PHE A 58 -7.85 -15.09 5.00
C PHE A 58 -9.31 -15.11 4.53
N LEU A 59 -9.63 -14.27 3.56
CA LEU A 59 -10.97 -14.15 2.99
C LEU A 59 -11.03 -14.92 1.68
N ASP A 60 -12.05 -15.75 1.55
CA ASP A 60 -12.42 -16.35 0.26
C ASP A 60 -13.26 -15.35 -0.53
N ASN A 61 -12.72 -14.90 -1.67
CA ASN A 61 -13.35 -13.85 -2.48
C ASN A 61 -14.55 -14.34 -3.31
N GLU A 62 -14.71 -15.66 -3.53
CA GLU A 62 -15.88 -16.21 -4.22
C GLU A 62 -17.07 -16.30 -3.27
N SER A 63 -16.89 -16.93 -2.10
CA SER A 63 -17.94 -17.02 -1.09
C SER A 63 -18.16 -15.73 -0.30
N ARG A 64 -17.16 -14.82 -0.31
CA ARG A 64 -17.13 -13.58 0.48
C ARG A 64 -17.30 -13.85 1.97
N GLU A 65 -16.48 -14.76 2.47
CA GLU A 65 -16.45 -15.16 3.88
C GLU A 65 -15.02 -15.20 4.41
N VAL A 66 -14.85 -14.93 5.69
CA VAL A 66 -13.57 -15.20 6.38
C VAL A 66 -13.42 -16.71 6.46
N ARG A 67 -12.38 -17.25 5.79
CA ARG A 67 -12.08 -18.68 5.77
C ARG A 67 -11.22 -19.12 6.94
N ASP A 68 -10.22 -18.30 7.29
CA ASP A 68 -9.30 -18.58 8.38
C ASP A 68 -8.79 -17.29 9.03
N ARG A 69 -8.16 -17.44 10.19
CA ARG A 69 -7.63 -16.36 11.02
C ARG A 69 -6.33 -16.80 11.68
N PHE A 70 -5.32 -15.98 11.58
CA PHE A 70 -4.03 -16.19 12.22
C PHE A 70 -3.76 -15.10 13.26
N GLU A 71 -3.28 -15.52 14.44
CA GLU A 71 -2.82 -14.66 15.55
C GLU A 71 -1.42 -15.09 15.98
N HIS A 72 -0.63 -14.15 16.47
CA HIS A 72 0.71 -14.44 16.97
C HIS A 72 1.08 -13.53 18.15
N ASP A 73 1.82 -14.05 19.15
CA ASP A 73 2.22 -13.27 20.33
C ASP A 73 3.13 -12.05 20.03
N LEU A 74 3.74 -12.01 18.84
CA LEU A 74 4.55 -10.89 18.38
C LEU A 74 3.76 -9.94 17.46
N PHE A 75 2.49 -10.16 17.19
CA PHE A 75 1.66 -9.15 16.55
C PHE A 75 1.46 -7.99 17.50
N ASP A 76 1.78 -6.80 17.04
CA ASP A 76 1.56 -5.53 17.69
C ASP A 76 1.36 -4.50 16.57
N PHE A 77 0.11 -4.31 16.19
CA PHE A 77 -0.29 -3.54 15.03
C PHE A 77 0.20 -4.16 13.71
N PRO A 78 -0.25 -5.37 13.31
CA PRO A 78 0.04 -5.95 11.99
C PRO A 78 -0.52 -5.02 10.91
N HIS A 79 0.31 -4.67 9.90
CA HIS A 79 -0.02 -3.65 8.93
C HIS A 79 0.37 -4.04 7.51
N GLY A 80 1.52 -3.65 7.03
CA GLY A 80 1.93 -3.81 5.65
C GLY A 80 1.91 -5.26 5.16
N LEU A 81 1.37 -5.47 3.97
CA LEU A 81 1.28 -6.77 3.28
C LEU A 81 1.89 -6.67 1.89
N ALA A 82 2.65 -7.69 1.49
CA ALA A 82 3.09 -7.89 0.11
C ALA A 82 3.17 -9.37 -0.24
N VAL A 83 2.77 -9.71 -1.45
CA VAL A 83 2.90 -11.06 -2.00
C VAL A 83 4.19 -11.15 -2.81
N ARG A 84 5.01 -12.16 -2.52
CA ARG A 84 6.17 -12.56 -3.31
C ARG A 84 5.76 -13.73 -4.19
N GLU A 85 5.35 -13.41 -5.42
CA GLU A 85 4.74 -14.40 -6.33
C GLU A 85 5.71 -15.51 -6.71
N SER A 86 6.97 -15.17 -7.01
CA SER A 86 7.99 -16.15 -7.45
C SER A 86 8.28 -17.23 -6.42
N ALA A 87 8.11 -16.92 -5.13
CA ALA A 87 8.33 -17.85 -4.03
C ALA A 87 7.03 -18.41 -3.43
N GLY A 88 5.86 -17.89 -3.81
CA GLY A 88 4.58 -18.25 -3.20
C GLY A 88 4.51 -17.84 -1.74
N GLU A 89 4.98 -16.63 -1.41
CA GLU A 89 5.04 -16.13 -0.04
C GLU A 89 4.17 -14.86 0.15
N LEU A 90 3.55 -14.76 1.32
CA LEU A 90 2.95 -13.52 1.82
C LEU A 90 3.86 -12.98 2.93
N TRP A 91 4.31 -11.74 2.79
CA TRP A 91 5.04 -11.03 3.83
C TRP A 91 4.12 -10.03 4.54
N LEU A 92 4.17 -10.04 5.87
CA LEU A 92 3.43 -9.13 6.74
C LEU A 92 4.41 -8.41 7.68
N VAL A 93 4.23 -7.11 7.84
CA VAL A 93 5.00 -6.31 8.79
C VAL A 93 4.10 -5.92 9.96
N SER A 94 4.54 -6.22 11.19
CA SER A 94 3.89 -5.78 12.42
C SER A 94 4.60 -4.57 12.99
N THR A 95 3.91 -3.42 13.01
CA THR A 95 4.53 -2.10 13.13
C THR A 95 5.25 -1.87 14.44
N TYR A 96 4.58 -2.06 15.57
CA TYR A 96 5.17 -1.73 16.87
C TYR A 96 6.13 -2.80 17.40
N SER A 97 6.00 -4.04 16.94
CA SER A 97 7.00 -5.08 17.21
C SER A 97 8.18 -5.05 16.24
N SER A 98 8.06 -4.34 15.12
CA SER A 98 9.06 -4.28 14.04
C SER A 98 9.51 -5.67 13.58
N GLN A 99 8.54 -6.57 13.47
CA GLN A 99 8.73 -7.95 13.02
C GLN A 99 8.13 -8.14 11.63
N VAL A 100 8.81 -8.92 10.83
CA VAL A 100 8.32 -9.43 9.55
C VAL A 100 7.89 -10.88 9.74
N PHE A 101 6.75 -11.23 9.19
CA PHE A 101 6.20 -12.58 9.17
C PHE A 101 6.08 -13.04 7.73
N VAL A 102 6.56 -14.23 7.44
CA VAL A 102 6.52 -14.82 6.10
C VAL A 102 5.65 -16.06 6.14
N PHE A 103 4.62 -16.09 5.31
CA PHE A 103 3.68 -17.19 5.19
C PHE A 103 3.81 -17.84 3.81
N ASP A 104 3.57 -19.13 3.73
CA ASP A 104 3.33 -19.84 2.50
C ASP A 104 1.88 -19.60 2.04
N ILE A 105 1.67 -19.12 0.79
CA ILE A 105 0.32 -18.76 0.32
C ILE A 105 -0.55 -19.97 -0.04
N GLU A 106 0.03 -21.15 -0.31
CA GLU A 106 -0.73 -22.36 -0.63
C GLU A 106 -1.25 -23.04 0.64
N THR A 107 -0.38 -23.13 1.68
CA THR A 107 -0.73 -23.80 2.94
C THR A 107 -1.21 -22.87 4.04
N GLU A 108 -0.97 -21.55 3.88
CA GLU A 108 -1.23 -20.49 4.87
C GLU A 108 -0.44 -20.67 6.19
N ASP A 109 0.57 -21.53 6.17
CA ASP A 109 1.43 -21.76 7.32
C ASP A 109 2.46 -20.62 7.47
N LEU A 110 2.73 -20.23 8.73
CA LEU A 110 3.85 -19.35 9.05
C LEU A 110 5.17 -20.07 8.82
N LEU A 111 5.99 -19.57 7.89
CA LEU A 111 7.30 -20.12 7.57
C LEU A 111 8.39 -19.60 8.52
N GLU A 112 8.41 -18.27 8.75
CA GLU A 112 9.45 -17.61 9.54
C GLU A 112 9.00 -16.25 10.06
N THR A 113 9.64 -15.80 11.14
CA THR A 113 9.59 -14.41 11.61
C THR A 113 11.00 -13.88 11.85
N PHE A 114 11.25 -12.62 11.50
CA PHE A 114 12.53 -11.96 11.75
C PHE A 114 12.34 -10.46 12.02
N PRO A 115 13.22 -9.83 12.83
CA PRO A 115 13.17 -8.40 13.12
C PRO A 115 13.83 -7.57 12.02
N THR A 116 13.31 -6.37 11.78
CA THR A 116 13.98 -5.34 10.96
C THR A 116 15.10 -4.62 11.70
N TYR A 117 15.08 -4.64 13.04
CA TYR A 117 15.96 -3.87 13.93
C TYR A 117 15.79 -2.35 13.84
N GLN A 118 14.68 -1.90 13.25
CA GLN A 118 14.29 -0.49 13.12
C GLN A 118 13.07 -0.20 13.98
N GLU A 119 12.67 1.06 14.09
CA GLU A 119 11.49 1.47 14.85
C GLU A 119 10.30 1.72 13.91
N HIS A 120 9.16 1.14 14.25
CA HIS A 120 7.88 1.29 13.53
C HIS A 120 7.99 0.92 12.04
N SER A 121 8.50 -0.28 11.77
CA SER A 121 8.46 -0.85 10.41
C SER A 121 7.00 -1.02 9.97
N HIS A 122 6.63 -0.53 8.78
CA HIS A 122 5.22 -0.29 8.48
C HIS A 122 4.73 -0.94 7.18
N MET A 123 5.20 -0.47 6.04
CA MET A 123 4.85 -1.02 4.73
C MET A 123 6.01 -1.81 4.14
N VAL A 124 5.68 -2.81 3.33
CA VAL A 124 6.64 -3.67 2.64
C VAL A 124 6.28 -3.78 1.16
N THR A 125 7.28 -3.80 0.30
CA THR A 125 7.17 -4.08 -1.14
C THR A 125 8.39 -4.85 -1.63
N PHE A 126 8.32 -5.41 -2.86
CA PHE A 126 9.42 -6.15 -3.47
C PHE A 126 10.00 -5.41 -4.66
N GLY A 127 11.28 -5.66 -4.94
CA GLY A 127 11.89 -5.27 -6.21
C GLY A 127 11.34 -6.06 -7.40
N PRO A 128 11.63 -5.63 -8.66
CA PRO A 128 11.07 -6.28 -9.85
C PRO A 128 11.46 -7.74 -10.03
N ASP A 129 12.61 -8.14 -9.51
CA ASP A 129 13.11 -9.52 -9.52
C ASP A 129 12.73 -10.31 -8.26
N GLU A 130 12.08 -9.64 -7.30
CA GLU A 130 11.73 -10.17 -5.97
C GLU A 130 12.91 -10.76 -5.17
N GLU A 131 14.16 -10.43 -5.55
CA GLU A 131 15.35 -10.80 -4.78
C GLU A 131 15.50 -9.93 -3.52
N ARG A 132 14.91 -8.72 -3.53
CA ARG A 132 14.93 -7.79 -2.40
C ARG A 132 13.52 -7.36 -2.00
N ALA A 133 13.30 -7.29 -0.69
CA ALA A 133 12.17 -6.60 -0.09
C ALA A 133 12.62 -5.27 0.51
N TYR A 134 11.74 -4.28 0.47
CA TYR A 134 11.95 -2.93 1.00
C TYR A 134 10.86 -2.61 2.01
N ILE A 135 11.26 -2.15 3.21
CA ILE A 135 10.34 -1.91 4.32
C ILE A 135 10.54 -0.47 4.82
N ALA A 136 9.49 0.33 4.79
CA ALA A 136 9.48 1.68 5.33
C ALA A 136 9.45 1.65 6.87
N ASN A 137 10.33 2.43 7.53
CA ASN A 137 10.43 2.48 8.98
C ASN A 137 10.12 3.90 9.48
N ILE A 138 8.87 4.13 9.89
CA ILE A 138 8.36 5.46 10.29
C ILE A 138 9.21 6.08 11.40
N GLY A 139 9.60 5.29 12.41
CA GLY A 139 10.31 5.79 13.59
C GLY A 139 11.82 5.94 13.42
N SER A 140 12.38 5.41 12.33
CA SER A 140 13.83 5.40 12.07
C SER A 140 14.24 6.24 10.86
N ASP A 141 13.31 6.90 10.16
CA ASP A 141 13.56 7.69 8.95
C ASP A 141 14.42 6.94 7.92
N SER A 142 14.11 5.67 7.71
CA SER A 142 14.91 4.76 6.89
C SER A 142 14.03 3.75 6.14
N VAL A 143 14.64 3.10 5.15
CA VAL A 143 14.09 1.90 4.50
C VAL A 143 14.98 0.72 4.83
N THR A 144 14.41 -0.35 5.38
CA THR A 144 15.12 -1.62 5.53
C THR A 144 15.12 -2.37 4.21
N VAL A 145 16.32 -2.76 3.75
CA VAL A 145 16.51 -3.62 2.58
C VAL A 145 16.80 -5.04 3.06
N VAL A 146 15.99 -5.99 2.60
CA VAL A 146 16.10 -7.40 2.97
C VAL A 146 16.45 -8.23 1.75
N ASP A 147 17.45 -9.10 1.85
CA ASP A 147 17.63 -10.22 0.94
C ASP A 147 16.46 -11.20 1.16
N ALA A 148 15.59 -11.33 0.16
CA ALA A 148 14.32 -12.02 0.32
C ALA A 148 14.48 -13.56 0.40
N ASP A 149 15.51 -14.12 -0.22
CA ASP A 149 15.78 -15.56 -0.17
C ASP A 149 16.38 -15.98 1.18
N ASP A 150 17.37 -15.19 1.64
CA ASP A 150 18.05 -15.43 2.93
C ASP A 150 17.25 -14.87 4.13
N ARG A 151 16.19 -14.06 3.89
CA ARG A 151 15.37 -13.33 4.88
C ARG A 151 16.24 -12.56 5.87
N ARG A 152 17.22 -11.82 5.32
CA ARG A 152 18.25 -11.14 6.07
C ARG A 152 18.33 -9.66 5.72
N VAL A 153 18.31 -8.80 6.72
CA VAL A 153 18.58 -7.37 6.53
C VAL A 153 19.97 -7.16 5.98
N VAL A 154 20.08 -6.45 4.85
CA VAL A 154 21.35 -6.18 4.16
C VAL A 154 21.76 -4.69 4.21
N ALA A 155 20.80 -3.77 4.35
CA ALA A 155 21.06 -2.34 4.46
C ALA A 155 19.85 -1.61 5.08
N ASP A 156 20.09 -0.39 5.56
CA ASP A 156 19.07 0.52 6.08
C ASP A 156 19.40 1.96 5.61
N PRO A 157 19.22 2.28 4.30
CA PRO A 157 19.45 3.64 3.82
C PRO A 157 18.51 4.65 4.48
N PRO A 158 19.01 5.85 4.86
CA PRO A 158 18.16 6.92 5.35
C PRO A 158 17.34 7.54 4.21
N VAL A 159 16.15 8.04 4.56
CA VAL A 159 15.22 8.75 3.67
C VAL A 159 14.75 10.06 4.31
N GLY A 160 13.60 10.60 3.88
CA GLY A 160 12.97 11.73 4.56
C GLY A 160 12.38 11.37 5.93
N GLU A 161 11.74 12.34 6.58
CA GLU A 161 11.18 12.15 7.94
C GLU A 161 9.84 11.40 7.88
N GLY A 162 9.69 10.33 8.66
CA GLY A 162 8.48 9.53 8.79
C GLY A 162 8.07 8.79 7.49
N PRO A 163 8.92 7.91 6.90
CA PRO A 163 8.54 7.13 5.73
C PRO A 163 7.37 6.19 6.06
N GLU A 164 6.25 6.32 5.34
CA GLU A 164 5.06 5.51 5.54
C GLU A 164 4.76 4.64 4.31
N GLY A 165 4.41 5.25 3.18
CA GLY A 165 4.17 4.54 1.92
C GLY A 165 5.45 4.24 1.16
N ILE A 166 5.53 3.07 0.55
CA ILE A 166 6.67 2.62 -0.25
C ILE A 166 6.18 1.83 -1.46
N GLU A 167 6.78 2.09 -2.60
CA GLU A 167 6.51 1.40 -3.87
C GLU A 167 7.81 1.24 -4.65
N VAL A 168 7.88 0.25 -5.54
CA VAL A 168 9.03 0.06 -6.43
C VAL A 168 8.58 0.18 -7.87
N ASP A 169 9.26 1.01 -8.63
CA ASP A 169 9.07 1.12 -10.07
C ASP A 169 9.56 -0.18 -10.74
N PRO A 170 8.68 -0.99 -11.36
CA PRO A 170 9.06 -2.28 -11.90
C PRO A 170 9.95 -2.17 -13.15
N ASP A 171 10.02 -1.04 -13.82
CA ASP A 171 10.84 -0.82 -15.02
C ASP A 171 12.27 -0.40 -14.66
N THR A 172 12.44 0.39 -13.60
CA THR A 172 13.74 0.95 -13.18
C THR A 172 14.30 0.31 -11.92
N GLY A 173 13.46 -0.27 -11.08
CA GLY A 173 13.79 -0.75 -9.75
C GLY A 173 13.96 0.36 -8.71
N GLU A 174 13.71 1.63 -9.07
CA GLU A 174 13.76 2.76 -8.13
C GLU A 174 12.69 2.62 -7.05
N ILE A 175 13.08 2.91 -5.81
CA ILE A 175 12.19 2.81 -4.65
C ILE A 175 11.64 4.18 -4.33
N LEU A 176 10.33 4.34 -4.44
CA LEU A 176 9.60 5.56 -4.12
C LEU A 176 9.08 5.49 -2.69
N VAL A 177 9.36 6.52 -1.89
CA VAL A 177 9.00 6.56 -0.47
C VAL A 177 8.28 7.85 -0.13
N ALA A 178 7.04 7.74 0.35
CA ALA A 178 6.27 8.88 0.85
C ALA A 178 6.65 9.15 2.30
N ASN A 179 7.27 10.31 2.55
CA ASN A 179 7.72 10.73 3.87
C ASN A 179 6.67 11.68 4.48
N GLN A 180 5.88 11.18 5.44
CA GLN A 180 4.69 11.86 5.92
C GLN A 180 4.99 13.14 6.72
N ASP A 181 6.12 13.18 7.43
CA ASP A 181 6.44 14.26 8.36
C ASP A 181 7.13 15.45 7.70
N ASP A 182 7.79 15.25 6.54
CA ASP A 182 8.44 16.34 5.80
C ASP A 182 7.75 16.68 4.46
N GLY A 183 6.69 15.96 4.07
CA GLY A 183 5.89 16.25 2.88
C GLY A 183 6.64 16.01 1.56
N ARG A 184 7.42 14.95 1.47
CA ARG A 184 8.29 14.65 0.33
C ARG A 184 8.12 13.22 -0.17
N LEU A 185 8.38 13.05 -1.47
CA LEU A 185 8.66 11.76 -2.07
C LEU A 185 10.17 11.63 -2.24
N SER A 186 10.79 10.65 -1.60
CA SER A 186 12.16 10.21 -1.88
C SER A 186 12.17 9.19 -3.01
N VAL A 187 13.23 9.20 -3.82
CA VAL A 187 13.48 8.19 -4.86
C VAL A 187 14.87 7.63 -4.66
N ILE A 188 14.93 6.37 -4.27
CA ILE A 188 16.17 5.67 -3.92
C ILE A 188 16.63 4.84 -5.11
N ASP A 189 17.88 5.01 -5.50
CA ASP A 189 18.53 4.16 -6.51
C ASP A 189 18.74 2.74 -5.94
N PRO A 190 18.29 1.67 -6.63
CA PRO A 190 18.33 0.30 -6.10
C PRO A 190 19.75 -0.28 -5.97
N GLU A 191 20.73 0.26 -6.71
CA GLU A 191 22.11 -0.26 -6.70
C GLU A 191 22.95 0.44 -5.64
N THR A 192 22.85 1.77 -5.57
CA THR A 192 23.66 2.60 -4.66
C THR A 192 23.01 2.82 -3.31
N LEU A 193 21.69 2.62 -3.23
CA LEU A 193 20.83 2.90 -2.08
C LEU A 193 20.93 4.37 -1.61
N SER A 194 21.20 5.28 -2.54
CA SER A 194 21.20 6.73 -2.29
C SER A 194 19.86 7.34 -2.66
N ASP A 195 19.42 8.34 -1.91
CA ASP A 195 18.26 9.17 -2.25
C ASP A 195 18.70 10.20 -3.29
N ASP A 196 18.50 9.86 -4.56
CA ASP A 196 18.98 10.63 -5.72
C ASP A 196 17.91 11.57 -6.29
N GLY A 197 16.67 11.45 -5.83
CA GLY A 197 15.55 12.25 -6.32
C GLY A 197 14.52 12.60 -5.25
N MET A 198 13.90 13.79 -5.40
CA MET A 198 12.91 14.26 -4.45
C MET A 198 11.85 15.11 -5.13
N ALA A 199 10.57 14.83 -4.86
CA ALA A 199 9.47 15.72 -5.18
C ALA A 199 8.84 16.29 -3.89
N LEU A 200 8.38 17.54 -3.96
CA LEU A 200 7.56 18.13 -2.89
C LEU A 200 6.10 17.73 -3.12
N LEU A 201 5.44 17.30 -2.07
CA LEU A 201 4.08 16.81 -2.06
C LEU A 201 3.14 17.73 -1.25
N GLY A 202 1.94 17.26 -0.97
CA GLY A 202 1.03 17.86 0.00
C GLY A 202 1.45 17.59 1.45
N THR A 203 0.54 17.81 2.38
CA THR A 203 0.79 17.61 3.81
C THR A 203 0.44 16.20 4.23
N THR A 204 1.38 15.50 4.86
CA THR A 204 1.24 14.13 5.36
C THR A 204 0.94 13.14 4.22
N PRO A 205 1.86 12.98 3.25
CA PRO A 205 1.76 11.91 2.24
C PRO A 205 1.91 10.54 2.92
N ILE A 206 1.01 9.58 2.64
CA ILE A 206 0.95 8.31 3.39
C ILE A 206 0.99 7.06 2.53
N ARG A 207 0.80 7.19 1.24
CA ARG A 207 0.93 6.10 0.27
C ARG A 207 1.66 6.61 -0.95
N VAL A 208 2.17 5.71 -1.72
CA VAL A 208 2.59 5.94 -3.10
C VAL A 208 2.18 4.73 -3.91
N VAL A 209 1.52 4.97 -5.03
CA VAL A 209 1.05 3.90 -5.93
C VAL A 209 1.32 4.34 -7.36
N LEU A 210 2.00 3.51 -8.13
CA LEU A 210 2.27 3.75 -9.54
C LEU A 210 1.05 3.41 -10.40
N ASP A 211 0.80 4.21 -11.44
CA ASP A 211 -0.15 3.85 -12.46
C ASP A 211 0.33 2.61 -13.25
N PRO A 212 -0.55 1.86 -13.94
CA PRO A 212 -0.15 0.65 -14.66
C PRO A 212 0.91 0.84 -15.75
N ASP A 213 1.10 2.08 -16.23
CA ASP A 213 2.17 2.43 -17.17
C ASP A 213 3.48 2.84 -16.48
N ASN A 214 3.54 2.79 -15.14
CA ASN A 214 4.68 3.12 -14.26
C ASN A 214 5.20 4.56 -14.41
N ARG A 215 4.40 5.44 -15.01
CA ARG A 215 4.81 6.82 -15.28
C ARG A 215 4.41 7.80 -14.19
N TYR A 216 3.24 7.62 -13.64
CA TYR A 216 2.72 8.54 -12.63
C TYR A 216 2.58 7.86 -11.29
N ALA A 217 3.19 8.43 -10.26
CA ALA A 217 2.95 8.05 -8.88
C ALA A 217 1.82 8.91 -8.30
N PHE A 218 0.77 8.27 -7.81
CA PHE A 218 -0.32 8.90 -7.09
C PHE A 218 -0.04 8.82 -5.59
N VAL A 219 0.01 9.96 -4.93
CA VAL A 219 0.38 10.07 -3.52
C VAL A 219 -0.73 10.80 -2.76
N PRO A 220 -1.58 10.10 -2.02
CA PRO A 220 -2.59 10.73 -1.18
C PRO A 220 -1.94 11.46 0.00
N ASN A 221 -2.32 12.71 0.19
CA ASN A 221 -1.85 13.59 1.24
C ASN A 221 -2.95 13.75 2.29
N ARG A 222 -2.79 13.05 3.41
CA ARG A 222 -3.83 12.89 4.44
C ARG A 222 -4.36 14.22 4.97
N GLU A 223 -3.49 15.16 5.31
CA GLU A 223 -3.91 16.42 5.94
C GLU A 223 -4.26 17.52 4.94
N SER A 224 -3.69 17.52 3.74
CA SER A 224 -4.11 18.47 2.71
C SER A 224 -5.36 18.06 1.94
N ASN A 225 -5.85 16.82 2.10
CA ASN A 225 -7.05 16.28 1.47
C ASN A 225 -7.00 16.32 -0.06
N ASP A 226 -5.89 15.93 -0.59
CA ASP A 226 -5.62 15.87 -2.02
C ASP A 226 -4.73 14.68 -2.38
N VAL A 227 -4.60 14.41 -3.68
CA VAL A 227 -3.66 13.44 -4.23
C VAL A 227 -2.66 14.20 -5.08
N SER A 228 -1.38 14.10 -4.77
CA SER A 228 -0.30 14.55 -5.65
C SER A 228 -0.08 13.54 -6.77
N VAL A 229 -0.02 14.00 -8.01
CA VAL A 229 0.37 13.19 -9.18
C VAL A 229 1.80 13.58 -9.55
N VAL A 230 2.72 12.66 -9.45
CA VAL A 230 4.14 12.85 -9.71
C VAL A 230 4.54 12.13 -10.97
N ASP A 231 5.04 12.86 -11.98
CA ASP A 231 5.69 12.28 -13.16
C ASP A 231 7.09 11.81 -12.77
N THR A 232 7.30 10.50 -12.72
CA THR A 232 8.56 9.88 -12.30
C THR A 232 9.65 10.00 -13.38
N GLU A 233 9.25 10.21 -14.64
CA GLU A 233 10.14 10.34 -15.79
C GLU A 233 10.43 11.80 -16.20
N PHE A 234 9.95 12.78 -15.44
CA PHE A 234 10.11 14.19 -15.79
C PHE A 234 11.59 14.57 -15.93
N VAL A 235 11.96 15.16 -17.07
CA VAL A 235 13.33 15.60 -17.36
C VAL A 235 13.42 17.12 -17.30
N ARG A 236 14.29 17.65 -16.43
CA ARG A 236 14.61 19.07 -16.36
C ARG A 236 16.12 19.29 -16.45
N ASP A 237 16.53 20.21 -17.31
CA ASP A 237 17.95 20.56 -17.54
C ASP A 237 18.84 19.35 -17.95
N GLY A 238 18.21 18.31 -18.54
CA GLY A 238 18.88 17.09 -18.98
C GLY A 238 19.07 16.03 -17.89
N GLU A 239 18.51 16.26 -16.71
CA GLU A 239 18.47 15.28 -15.60
C GLU A 239 17.03 14.84 -15.37
N ARG A 240 16.82 13.53 -15.16
CA ARG A 240 15.53 12.97 -14.73
C ARG A 240 15.32 13.34 -13.27
N ARG A 241 14.14 13.88 -12.95
CA ARG A 241 13.75 14.24 -11.58
C ARG A 241 12.25 14.07 -11.44
N PRO A 242 11.75 13.40 -10.40
CA PRO A 242 10.33 13.31 -10.15
C PRO A 242 9.74 14.71 -9.93
N TRP A 243 8.57 14.97 -10.51
CA TRP A 243 7.94 16.29 -10.46
C TRP A 243 6.43 16.18 -10.32
N GLU A 244 5.86 16.88 -9.34
CA GLU A 244 4.41 16.99 -9.20
C GLU A 244 3.82 17.77 -10.40
N VAL A 245 3.01 17.07 -11.19
CA VAL A 245 2.36 17.60 -12.41
C VAL A 245 0.92 17.99 -12.17
N ALA A 246 0.26 17.39 -11.19
CA ALA A 246 -1.11 17.71 -10.78
C ALA A 246 -1.31 17.50 -9.30
N ARG A 247 -2.33 18.16 -8.75
CA ARG A 247 -2.82 17.96 -7.40
C ARG A 247 -4.34 17.93 -7.43
N ILE A 248 -4.92 16.80 -7.05
CA ILE A 248 -6.34 16.50 -7.22
C ILE A 248 -7.01 16.58 -5.86
N PRO A 249 -7.93 17.54 -5.62
CA PRO A 249 -8.73 17.54 -4.40
C PRO A 249 -9.63 16.31 -4.35
N VAL A 250 -9.69 15.65 -3.18
CA VAL A 250 -10.52 14.47 -2.91
C VAL A 250 -11.30 14.61 -1.61
N GLY A 251 -11.75 13.52 -1.00
CA GLY A 251 -12.38 13.54 0.32
C GLY A 251 -11.40 13.87 1.45
N ILE A 252 -11.86 13.80 2.70
CA ILE A 252 -11.07 14.17 3.88
C ILE A 252 -10.27 12.94 4.36
N TRP A 253 -8.95 13.13 4.57
CA TRP A 253 -8.01 12.10 4.96
C TRP A 253 -7.93 10.96 3.93
N PRO A 254 -7.50 11.26 2.68
CA PRO A 254 -7.24 10.22 1.69
C PRO A 254 -6.14 9.26 2.16
N GLY A 255 -6.26 8.00 1.80
CA GLY A 255 -5.35 6.92 2.19
C GLY A 255 -5.14 5.90 1.09
N GLY A 256 -5.61 4.68 1.29
CA GLY A 256 -5.48 3.60 0.33
C GLY A 256 -5.89 4.03 -1.08
N THR A 257 -5.06 3.65 -2.05
CA THR A 257 -5.23 4.03 -3.46
C THR A 257 -4.97 2.81 -4.33
N VAL A 258 -5.79 2.61 -5.35
CA VAL A 258 -5.62 1.53 -6.33
C VAL A 258 -6.11 1.99 -7.71
N PHE A 259 -5.53 1.44 -8.76
CA PHE A 259 -5.97 1.65 -10.13
C PHE A 259 -6.86 0.50 -10.62
N ASP A 260 -7.72 0.77 -11.62
CA ASP A 260 -8.24 -0.29 -12.45
C ASP A 260 -7.12 -0.83 -13.40
N PRO A 261 -7.27 -2.06 -13.94
CA PRO A 261 -6.19 -2.72 -14.67
C PRO A 261 -5.75 -2.01 -15.96
N ASP A 262 -6.64 -1.21 -16.57
CA ASP A 262 -6.33 -0.42 -17.77
C ASP A 262 -5.82 1.00 -17.44
N GLY A 263 -5.73 1.34 -16.15
CA GLY A 263 -5.19 2.59 -15.66
C GLY A 263 -6.06 3.81 -15.93
N GLY A 264 -7.27 3.63 -16.42
CA GLY A 264 -8.19 4.74 -16.73
C GLY A 264 -8.75 5.43 -15.50
N ARG A 265 -8.83 4.72 -14.38
CA ARG A 265 -9.34 5.25 -13.11
C ARG A 265 -8.43 4.89 -11.95
N ALA A 266 -8.28 5.82 -11.02
CA ALA A 266 -7.76 5.56 -9.69
C ALA A 266 -8.87 5.70 -8.64
N PHE A 267 -8.85 4.85 -7.62
CA PHE A 267 -9.80 4.84 -6.52
C PHE A 267 -9.06 5.16 -5.22
N VAL A 268 -9.55 6.16 -4.50
CA VAL A 268 -8.89 6.67 -3.28
C VAL A 268 -9.85 6.62 -2.10
N ALA A 269 -9.52 5.83 -1.10
CA ALA A 269 -10.30 5.74 0.14
C ALA A 269 -10.11 7.01 0.99
N ASN A 270 -11.21 7.68 1.34
CA ASN A 270 -11.22 8.91 2.13
C ASN A 270 -11.73 8.61 3.54
N ASN A 271 -10.83 8.48 4.48
CA ASN A 271 -11.10 7.98 5.82
C ASN A 271 -12.17 8.79 6.58
N LYS A 272 -12.15 10.12 6.51
CA LYS A 272 -13.05 10.98 7.31
C LYS A 272 -14.33 11.39 6.60
N THR A 273 -14.41 11.25 5.29
CA THR A 273 -15.67 11.48 4.56
C THR A 273 -16.46 10.20 4.33
N ASN A 274 -15.89 9.02 4.64
CA ASN A 274 -16.51 7.70 4.48
C ASN A 274 -16.93 7.45 3.02
N ASP A 275 -16.02 7.65 2.12
CA ASP A 275 -16.23 7.46 0.69
C ASP A 275 -14.95 7.06 -0.04
N VAL A 276 -15.09 6.66 -1.29
CA VAL A 276 -13.99 6.41 -2.23
C VAL A 276 -14.14 7.42 -3.37
N SER A 277 -13.12 8.27 -3.57
CA SER A 277 -13.04 9.13 -4.76
C SER A 277 -12.65 8.32 -5.98
N VAL A 278 -13.32 8.56 -7.11
CA VAL A 278 -12.99 8.01 -8.41
C VAL A 278 -12.31 9.11 -9.24
N ILE A 279 -11.07 8.89 -9.61
CA ILE A 279 -10.25 9.84 -10.36
C ILE A 279 -10.12 9.33 -11.80
N ASP A 280 -10.42 10.20 -12.77
CA ASP A 280 -10.06 10.01 -14.17
C ASP A 280 -8.57 10.36 -14.32
N THR A 281 -7.76 9.37 -14.73
CA THR A 281 -6.30 9.50 -14.79
C THR A 281 -5.81 10.19 -16.06
N GLU A 282 -6.64 10.31 -17.10
CA GLU A 282 -6.27 11.03 -18.33
C GLU A 282 -6.30 12.55 -18.13
N VAL A 283 -7.26 13.04 -17.31
CA VAL A 283 -7.44 14.48 -17.05
C VAL A 283 -7.05 14.90 -15.64
N PHE A 284 -6.73 13.95 -14.74
CA PHE A 284 -6.38 14.18 -13.34
C PHE A 284 -7.47 14.95 -12.59
N GLU A 285 -8.72 14.48 -12.70
CA GLU A 285 -9.87 15.08 -12.02
C GLU A 285 -10.69 14.02 -11.29
N GLU A 286 -11.23 14.35 -10.13
CA GLU A 286 -12.25 13.52 -9.46
C GLU A 286 -13.55 13.59 -10.28
N VAL A 287 -14.05 12.42 -10.72
CA VAL A 287 -15.24 12.34 -11.59
C VAL A 287 -16.45 11.71 -10.92
N ASP A 288 -16.24 10.94 -9.86
CA ASP A 288 -17.32 10.30 -9.10
C ASP A 288 -16.88 10.02 -7.65
N ARG A 289 -17.82 9.56 -6.82
CA ARG A 289 -17.56 9.22 -5.43
C ARG A 289 -18.51 8.13 -4.94
N PHE A 290 -17.98 7.05 -4.39
CA PHE A 290 -18.74 5.92 -3.87
C PHE A 290 -18.84 5.99 -2.33
N GLU A 291 -20.03 5.78 -1.78
CA GLU A 291 -20.21 5.72 -0.33
C GLU A 291 -19.61 4.43 0.24
N THR A 292 -19.03 4.51 1.44
CA THR A 292 -18.51 3.37 2.21
C THR A 292 -19.08 3.36 3.62
N ASP A 293 -18.59 2.46 4.47
CA ASP A 293 -18.83 2.50 5.90
C ASP A 293 -17.78 3.38 6.61
N TYR A 294 -17.71 3.34 7.94
CA TYR A 294 -16.89 4.25 8.72
C TYR A 294 -15.39 4.02 8.53
N HIS A 295 -14.71 5.10 8.18
CA HIS A 295 -13.27 5.22 8.07
C HIS A 295 -12.64 4.19 7.12
N PRO A 296 -12.96 4.22 5.80
CA PRO A 296 -12.27 3.39 4.82
C PRO A 296 -10.77 3.75 4.80
N ASP A 297 -9.93 2.73 4.60
CA ASP A 297 -8.47 2.89 4.52
C ASP A 297 -7.87 1.99 3.44
N GLY A 298 -7.53 0.74 3.75
CA GLY A 298 -7.04 -0.20 2.74
C GLY A 298 -8.06 -0.44 1.63
N ILE A 299 -7.58 -0.48 0.40
CA ILE A 299 -8.39 -0.73 -0.79
C ILE A 299 -7.59 -1.54 -1.81
N THR A 300 -8.24 -2.47 -2.48
CA THR A 300 -7.65 -3.17 -3.62
C THR A 300 -8.70 -3.41 -4.71
N PHE A 301 -8.21 -3.63 -5.94
CA PHE A 301 -9.04 -3.93 -7.10
C PHE A 301 -8.94 -5.42 -7.42
N ARG A 302 -10.06 -6.07 -7.63
CA ARG A 302 -10.16 -7.47 -8.06
C ARG A 302 -10.84 -7.55 -9.41
N GLU A 303 -10.20 -8.18 -10.38
CA GLU A 303 -10.82 -8.54 -11.65
C GLU A 303 -11.80 -9.70 -11.46
N THR A 304 -12.98 -9.62 -12.11
CA THR A 304 -14.06 -10.62 -12.00
C THR A 304 -14.54 -11.14 -13.35
#